data_c9073ac013fa2069eeaf5a7ef4263a9e
#
_entry.id   c9073ac013fa2069eeaf5a7ef4263a9e
#
_cell.length_a   1.000
_cell.length_b   1.000
_cell.length_c   1.000
_cell.angle_alpha   90.00
_cell.angle_beta   90.00
_cell.angle_gamma   90.00
#
_symmetry.space_group_name_H-M   'P 1'
#
loop_
_entity.id
_entity.type
_entity.pdbx_description
1 polymer ?
#
loop_
_entity_poly.entity_id
_entity_poly.type
_entity_poly.pdbx_seq_one_letter_code
_entity_poly.pdbx_strand_id
1 'polypeptide(L)'
;MTTPHRTRLILRGHQPLAQRDPNISRIYVASEDTHACEKYLLALQAAGLIDPARIEVLPLPTLDGHSTLAAVLQRLVDERNEPGIRLSSDEYWAVFDIDRQTDEYLDTQARIAHERGDRLAGSNPCFELWLLLHLTADLHDLPRGQDDRGACEKCDRRLHETLQGGDPRARGYNKSKPGAERFTAAERVDLACERARERCPDANSEPWPTAVGTHMHRLIERLPRPRRSA
;
A
#
# COMPACT_ATOMS: atom_id res chain seq x y z
N MET A 1 25.06 21.72 -15.21
CA MET A 1 24.50 20.36 -15.26
C MET A 1 23.04 20.48 -14.88
N THR A 2 22.15 20.46 -15.84
CA THR A 2 20.69 20.63 -15.67
C THR A 2 20.12 19.28 -15.26
N THR A 3 19.55 19.20 -14.05
CA THR A 3 18.82 18.05 -13.54
C THR A 3 17.62 17.78 -14.46
N PRO A 4 17.40 16.54 -14.95
CA PRO A 4 16.27 16.26 -15.80
C PRO A 4 14.97 16.47 -14.99
N HIS A 5 14.12 17.36 -15.48
CA HIS A 5 12.75 17.50 -14.98
C HIS A 5 12.05 16.15 -15.10
N ARG A 6 11.76 15.53 -13.95
CA ARG A 6 10.88 14.35 -13.86
C ARG A 6 9.50 14.78 -14.37
N THR A 7 9.11 14.26 -15.53
CA THR A 7 7.74 14.40 -16.01
C THR A 7 6.85 13.60 -15.05
N ARG A 8 6.22 14.28 -14.10
CA ARG A 8 5.15 13.69 -13.29
C ARG A 8 4.03 13.27 -14.25
N LEU A 9 3.75 11.98 -14.33
CA LEU A 9 2.51 11.50 -14.93
C LEU A 9 1.37 12.12 -14.11
N ILE A 10 0.70 13.11 -14.68
CA ILE A 10 -0.51 13.70 -14.11
C ILE A 10 -1.61 12.64 -14.25
N LEU A 11 -1.72 11.78 -13.25
CA LEU A 11 -2.89 10.92 -13.12
C LEU A 11 -4.10 11.83 -12.92
N ARG A 12 -5.20 11.54 -13.60
CA ARG A 12 -6.45 12.30 -13.49
C ARG A 12 -6.84 12.42 -12.02
N GLY A 13 -6.75 13.63 -11.47
CA GLY A 13 -7.04 13.93 -10.06
C GLY A 13 -5.90 14.62 -9.31
N HIS A 14 -4.67 14.62 -9.81
CA HIS A 14 -3.59 15.39 -9.20
C HIS A 14 -3.75 16.88 -9.52
N GLN A 15 -4.11 17.66 -8.51
CA GLN A 15 -3.96 19.11 -8.61
C GLN A 15 -2.48 19.48 -8.61
N PRO A 16 -2.02 20.39 -9.49
CA PRO A 16 -0.67 20.94 -9.40
C PRO A 16 -0.39 21.47 -8.00
N LEU A 17 0.85 21.34 -7.52
CA LEU A 17 1.28 21.81 -6.19
C LEU A 17 0.82 23.25 -5.89
N ALA A 18 0.81 24.11 -6.91
CA ALA A 18 0.37 25.51 -6.83
C ALA A 18 -1.14 25.70 -6.59
N GLN A 19 -1.96 24.68 -6.75
CA GLN A 19 -3.43 24.73 -6.55
C GLN A 19 -3.89 23.98 -5.30
N ARG A 20 -2.95 23.54 -4.46
CA ARG A 20 -3.26 22.79 -3.24
C ARG A 20 -3.79 23.71 -2.14
N ASP A 21 -4.88 23.30 -1.49
CA ASP A 21 -5.36 24.00 -0.30
C ASP A 21 -4.31 23.84 0.82
N PRO A 22 -3.73 24.96 1.31
CA PRO A 22 -2.71 24.92 2.35
C PRO A 22 -3.24 24.47 3.72
N ASN A 23 -4.55 24.34 3.89
CA ASN A 23 -5.17 23.95 5.15
C ASN A 23 -5.56 22.48 5.21
N ILE A 24 -5.33 21.74 4.13
CA ILE A 24 -5.69 20.31 4.05
C ILE A 24 -4.46 19.44 4.22
N SER A 25 -4.39 18.71 5.34
CA SER A 25 -3.36 17.69 5.57
C SER A 25 -3.50 16.52 4.60
N ARG A 26 -2.38 15.91 4.21
CA ARG A 26 -2.30 14.86 3.22
C ARG A 26 -1.60 13.62 3.74
N ILE A 27 -1.89 12.53 3.08
CA ILE A 27 -1.23 11.25 3.26
C ILE A 27 -0.45 10.96 1.98
N TYR A 28 0.88 10.92 2.10
CA TYR A 28 1.80 10.56 1.03
C TYR A 28 2.11 9.07 1.13
N VAL A 29 1.90 8.34 0.05
CA VAL A 29 2.11 6.89 0.03
C VAL A 29 3.17 6.54 -1.02
N ALA A 30 4.25 5.92 -0.58
CA ALA A 30 5.23 5.28 -1.45
C ALA A 30 5.09 3.76 -1.31
N SER A 31 5.06 3.02 -2.42
CA SER A 31 4.95 1.56 -2.40
C SER A 31 6.12 0.89 -3.10
N GLU A 32 6.47 -0.31 -2.66
CA GLU A 32 7.48 -1.14 -3.28
C GLU A 32 7.03 -1.68 -4.64
N ASP A 33 5.74 -2.02 -4.76
CA ASP A 33 5.14 -2.53 -6.00
C ASP A 33 4.68 -1.39 -6.92
N THR A 34 5.06 -1.52 -8.21
CA THR A 34 4.69 -0.59 -9.28
C THR A 34 3.22 -0.67 -9.69
N HIS A 35 2.51 -1.72 -9.33
CA HIS A 35 1.24 -2.04 -9.97
C HIS A 35 0.08 -2.29 -9.01
N ALA A 36 0.24 -3.14 -8.01
CA ALA A 36 -0.90 -3.60 -7.22
C ALA A 36 -1.39 -2.55 -6.22
N CYS A 37 -0.50 -2.03 -5.38
CA CYS A 37 -0.86 -1.07 -4.33
C CYS A 37 -1.34 0.26 -4.93
N GLU A 38 -0.60 0.85 -5.88
CA GLU A 38 -0.98 2.11 -6.53
C GLU A 38 -2.36 2.00 -7.18
N LYS A 39 -2.58 0.95 -7.98
CA LYS A 39 -3.86 0.75 -8.68
C LYS A 39 -5.00 0.48 -7.73
N TYR A 40 -4.75 -0.22 -6.62
CA TYR A 40 -5.75 -0.43 -5.59
C TYR A 40 -6.18 0.91 -4.95
N LEU A 41 -5.24 1.77 -4.55
CA LEU A 41 -5.55 3.07 -3.97
C LEU A 41 -6.28 3.98 -4.97
N LEU A 42 -5.87 3.98 -6.25
CA LEU A 42 -6.58 4.70 -7.31
C LEU A 42 -8.00 4.17 -7.53
N ALA A 43 -8.19 2.87 -7.41
CA ALA A 43 -9.51 2.25 -7.51
C ALA A 43 -10.42 2.63 -6.34
N LEU A 44 -9.88 2.72 -5.10
CA LEU A 44 -10.62 3.24 -3.96
C LEU A 44 -11.04 4.71 -4.13
N GLN A 45 -10.17 5.54 -4.74
CA GLN A 45 -10.52 6.92 -5.11
C GLN A 45 -11.66 6.95 -6.13
N ALA A 46 -11.54 6.15 -7.20
CA ALA A 46 -12.56 6.06 -8.25
C ALA A 46 -13.91 5.57 -7.74
N ALA A 47 -13.90 4.68 -6.72
CA ALA A 47 -15.10 4.20 -6.02
C ALA A 47 -15.66 5.22 -5.00
N GLY A 48 -15.02 6.38 -4.81
CA GLY A 48 -15.45 7.39 -3.85
C GLY A 48 -15.24 6.98 -2.38
N LEU A 49 -14.37 6.03 -2.10
CA LEU A 49 -14.06 5.59 -0.74
C LEU A 49 -12.94 6.41 -0.10
N ILE A 50 -12.15 7.11 -0.89
CA ILE A 50 -11.04 7.96 -0.46
C ILE A 50 -11.18 9.33 -1.09
N ASP A 51 -10.93 10.38 -0.33
CA ASP A 51 -10.87 11.75 -0.83
C ASP A 51 -9.56 11.98 -1.62
N PRO A 52 -9.63 12.16 -2.95
CA PRO A 52 -8.45 12.33 -3.78
C PRO A 52 -7.63 13.59 -3.46
N ALA A 53 -8.23 14.59 -2.80
CA ALA A 53 -7.51 15.80 -2.39
C ALA A 53 -6.56 15.57 -1.22
N ARG A 54 -6.73 14.46 -0.49
CA ARG A 54 -6.04 14.16 0.77
C ARG A 54 -5.07 13.00 0.71
N ILE A 55 -4.90 12.38 -0.45
CA ILE A 55 -3.91 11.32 -0.66
C ILE A 55 -3.06 11.62 -1.88
N GLU A 56 -1.78 11.34 -1.79
CA GLU A 56 -0.85 11.37 -2.90
C GLU A 56 -0.05 10.08 -2.95
N VAL A 57 -0.23 9.32 -4.04
CA VAL A 57 0.55 8.12 -4.30
C VAL A 57 1.78 8.52 -5.08
N LEU A 58 2.95 8.29 -4.51
CA LEU A 58 4.22 8.69 -5.11
C LEU A 58 4.60 7.72 -6.23
N PRO A 59 4.92 8.23 -7.45
CA PRO A 59 5.27 7.38 -8.56
C PRO A 59 6.57 6.63 -8.29
N LEU A 60 6.66 5.39 -8.79
CA LEU A 60 7.91 4.65 -8.82
C LEU A 60 8.85 5.21 -9.86
N PRO A 61 10.14 5.31 -9.59
CA PRO A 61 11.13 5.55 -10.62
C PRO A 61 11.13 4.37 -11.60
N THR A 62 11.05 4.67 -12.90
CA THR A 62 10.98 3.69 -14.00
C THR A 62 12.25 2.89 -14.23
N LEU A 63 13.25 3.02 -13.39
CA LEU A 63 14.57 2.44 -13.58
C LEU A 63 14.93 1.53 -12.41
N ASP A 64 15.27 0.31 -12.75
CA ASP A 64 16.04 -0.66 -11.96
C ASP A 64 15.30 -1.38 -10.82
N GLY A 65 14.43 -2.29 -11.13
CA GLY A 65 14.13 -3.59 -10.49
C GLY A 65 14.44 -3.86 -9.00
N HIS A 66 14.92 -2.89 -8.25
CA HIS A 66 15.27 -2.97 -6.84
C HIS A 66 14.33 -2.12 -5.99
N SER A 67 13.10 -2.60 -5.86
CA SER A 67 12.21 -2.05 -4.86
C SER A 67 12.59 -2.66 -3.51
N THR A 68 13.24 -1.89 -2.67
CA THR A 68 13.56 -2.25 -1.29
C THR A 68 12.86 -1.26 -0.36
N LEU A 69 12.58 -1.66 0.89
CA LEU A 69 12.01 -0.74 1.87
C LEU A 69 12.86 0.54 2.02
N ALA A 70 14.20 0.43 1.97
CA ALA A 70 15.08 1.59 1.97
C ALA A 70 14.80 2.55 0.82
N ALA A 71 14.57 2.04 -0.40
CA ALA A 71 14.24 2.86 -1.57
C ALA A 71 12.84 3.49 -1.45
N VAL A 72 11.88 2.79 -0.86
CA VAL A 72 10.55 3.33 -0.54
C VAL A 72 10.67 4.49 0.43
N LEU A 73 11.40 4.33 1.53
CA LEU A 73 11.65 5.37 2.52
C LEU A 73 12.41 6.57 1.94
N GLN A 74 13.36 6.32 1.03
CA GLN A 74 14.07 7.42 0.36
C GLN A 74 13.12 8.28 -0.49
N ARG A 75 12.14 7.69 -1.17
CA ARG A 75 11.13 8.46 -1.93
C ARG A 75 10.27 9.36 -1.04
N LEU A 76 9.95 8.92 0.17
CA LEU A 76 9.26 9.78 1.14
C LEU A 76 10.12 10.96 1.58
N VAL A 77 11.43 10.76 1.75
CA VAL A 77 12.39 11.85 2.02
C VAL A 77 12.46 12.80 0.84
N ASP A 78 12.60 12.28 -0.37
CA ASP A 78 12.65 13.11 -1.59
C ASP A 78 11.39 13.95 -1.73
N GLU A 79 10.20 13.37 -1.45
CA GLU A 79 8.93 14.10 -1.47
C GLU A 79 8.87 15.21 -0.40
N ARG A 80 9.37 14.95 0.81
CA ARG A 80 9.44 16.01 1.85
C ARG A 80 10.31 17.18 1.43
N ASN A 81 11.38 16.93 0.69
CA ASN A 81 12.33 17.92 0.23
C ASN A 81 11.89 18.64 -1.07
N GLU A 82 10.84 18.15 -1.75
CA GLU A 82 10.30 18.85 -2.91
C GLU A 82 9.71 20.21 -2.51
N PRO A 83 9.92 21.25 -3.34
CA PRO A 83 9.34 22.58 -3.09
C PRO A 83 7.81 22.52 -3.01
N GLY A 84 7.25 23.10 -1.97
CA GLY A 84 5.79 23.15 -1.80
C GLY A 84 5.37 23.33 -0.35
N ILE A 85 4.07 23.49 -0.16
CA ILE A 85 3.49 23.59 1.19
C ILE A 85 3.42 22.18 1.79
N ARG A 86 4.01 22.03 2.96
CA ARG A 86 3.93 20.84 3.80
C ARG A 86 3.38 21.24 5.17
N LEU A 87 2.46 20.45 5.68
CA LEU A 87 1.88 20.64 7.01
C LEU A 87 2.54 19.68 8.00
N SER A 88 2.65 20.09 9.25
CA SER A 88 3.11 19.21 10.33
C SER A 88 2.17 18.02 10.57
N SER A 89 0.94 18.13 10.09
CA SER A 89 -0.09 17.08 10.12
C SER A 89 -0.08 16.17 8.89
N ASP A 90 0.81 16.39 7.92
CA ASP A 90 0.98 15.48 6.79
C ASP A 90 1.57 14.15 7.27
N GLU A 91 1.06 13.05 6.72
CA GLU A 91 1.55 11.71 7.03
C GLU A 91 2.29 11.10 5.84
N TYR A 92 3.33 10.32 6.12
CA TYR A 92 4.17 9.66 5.13
C TYR A 92 4.17 8.16 5.38
N TRP A 93 3.71 7.38 4.40
CA TRP A 93 3.50 5.96 4.52
C TRP A 93 4.33 5.17 3.51
N ALA A 94 5.06 4.18 4.00
CA ALA A 94 5.76 3.20 3.19
C ALA A 94 4.95 1.90 3.14
N VAL A 95 4.55 1.47 1.94
CA VAL A 95 3.93 0.17 1.69
C VAL A 95 4.96 -0.76 1.09
N PHE A 96 5.17 -1.94 1.66
CA PHE A 96 6.23 -2.85 1.26
C PHE A 96 5.87 -4.31 1.52
N ASP A 97 6.57 -5.17 0.79
CA ASP A 97 6.48 -6.62 0.91
C ASP A 97 7.60 -7.13 1.83
N ILE A 98 7.30 -8.16 2.63
CA ILE A 98 8.27 -8.71 3.58
C ILE A 98 9.00 -9.92 2.98
N ASP A 99 8.63 -10.34 1.77
CA ASP A 99 9.29 -11.44 1.10
C ASP A 99 10.80 -11.18 0.93
N ARG A 100 11.62 -12.24 1.12
CA ARG A 100 13.08 -12.19 0.91
C ARG A 100 13.87 -11.20 1.78
N GLN A 101 13.22 -10.50 2.71
CA GLN A 101 13.89 -9.56 3.61
C GLN A 101 14.20 -10.23 4.93
N THR A 102 15.36 -9.93 5.52
CA THR A 102 15.72 -10.45 6.84
C THR A 102 15.11 -9.58 7.95
N ASP A 103 14.82 -10.19 9.09
CA ASP A 103 14.30 -9.48 10.27
C ASP A 103 15.24 -8.33 10.68
N GLU A 104 16.56 -8.54 10.69
CA GLU A 104 17.56 -7.52 11.02
C GLU A 104 17.50 -6.31 10.07
N TYR A 105 17.31 -6.57 8.76
CA TYR A 105 17.14 -5.50 7.78
C TYR A 105 15.85 -4.73 8.04
N LEU A 106 14.74 -5.43 8.25
CA LEU A 106 13.43 -4.82 8.51
C LEU A 106 13.45 -3.99 9.79
N ASP A 107 14.04 -4.48 10.88
CA ASP A 107 14.18 -3.75 12.14
C ASP A 107 15.01 -2.47 11.95
N THR A 108 16.09 -2.56 11.17
CA THR A 108 16.92 -1.39 10.84
C THR A 108 16.13 -0.33 10.10
N GLN A 109 15.39 -0.73 9.06
CA GLN A 109 14.57 0.20 8.28
C GLN A 109 13.39 0.76 9.09
N ALA A 110 12.79 -0.06 9.95
CA ALA A 110 11.71 0.37 10.84
C ALA A 110 12.17 1.43 11.84
N ARG A 111 13.36 1.29 12.40
CA ARG A 111 13.97 2.30 13.26
C ARG A 111 14.21 3.61 12.52
N ILE A 112 14.76 3.55 11.31
CA ILE A 112 14.97 4.71 10.45
C ILE A 112 13.62 5.40 10.13
N ALA A 113 12.60 4.64 9.79
CA ALA A 113 11.26 5.16 9.54
C ALA A 113 10.69 5.87 10.77
N HIS A 114 10.79 5.23 11.94
CA HIS A 114 10.32 5.80 13.21
C HIS A 114 11.02 7.12 13.55
N GLU A 115 12.35 7.20 13.43
CA GLU A 115 13.14 8.41 13.68
C GLU A 115 12.72 9.58 12.75
N ARG A 116 12.23 9.28 11.55
CA ARG A 116 11.75 10.26 10.57
C ARG A 116 10.27 10.61 10.72
N GLY A 117 9.53 9.87 11.54
CA GLY A 117 8.07 9.97 11.65
C GLY A 117 7.33 9.36 10.45
N ASP A 118 7.99 8.45 9.69
CA ASP A 118 7.36 7.68 8.63
C ASP A 118 6.55 6.53 9.23
N ARG A 119 5.46 6.18 8.58
CA ARG A 119 4.59 5.07 8.97
C ARG A 119 4.78 3.91 8.01
N LEU A 120 4.67 2.70 8.55
CA LEU A 120 4.90 1.47 7.82
C LEU A 120 3.60 0.67 7.65
N ALA A 121 3.37 0.17 6.44
CA ALA A 121 2.27 -0.73 6.09
C ALA A 121 2.84 -1.93 5.34
N GLY A 122 3.53 -2.82 6.06
CA GLY A 122 4.09 -4.05 5.52
C GLY A 122 3.06 -5.15 5.32
N SER A 123 3.32 -6.06 4.39
CA SER A 123 2.54 -7.28 4.16
C SER A 123 3.46 -8.50 4.14
N ASN A 124 3.13 -9.52 4.91
CA ASN A 124 3.87 -10.77 5.00
C ASN A 124 3.01 -11.95 4.48
N PRO A 125 3.29 -12.52 3.29
CA PRO A 125 4.50 -12.26 2.50
C PRO A 125 4.47 -11.00 1.63
N CYS A 126 3.33 -10.62 1.02
CA CYS A 126 3.24 -9.57 0.01
C CYS A 126 1.85 -8.92 -0.04
N PHE A 127 1.73 -7.84 -0.83
CA PHE A 127 0.51 -7.05 -0.97
C PHE A 127 -0.71 -7.87 -1.40
N GLU A 128 -0.55 -8.95 -2.16
CA GLU A 128 -1.64 -9.84 -2.56
C GLU A 128 -2.38 -10.45 -1.36
N LEU A 129 -1.71 -10.56 -0.21
CA LEU A 129 -2.37 -10.97 1.05
C LEU A 129 -3.46 -9.98 1.47
N TRP A 130 -3.20 -8.67 1.34
CA TRP A 130 -4.21 -7.65 1.59
C TRP A 130 -5.44 -7.84 0.69
N LEU A 131 -5.23 -8.11 -0.60
CA LEU A 131 -6.32 -8.36 -1.54
C LEU A 131 -7.07 -9.66 -1.19
N LEU A 132 -6.36 -10.69 -0.77
CA LEU A 132 -6.95 -11.96 -0.36
C LEU A 132 -7.88 -11.80 0.85
N LEU A 133 -7.53 -10.93 1.81
CA LEU A 133 -8.36 -10.65 2.98
C LEU A 133 -9.72 -10.04 2.65
N HIS A 134 -9.91 -9.42 1.48
CA HIS A 134 -11.23 -8.99 1.02
C HIS A 134 -12.16 -10.18 0.71
N LEU A 135 -11.58 -11.34 0.41
CA LEU A 135 -12.31 -12.52 -0.08
C LEU A 135 -12.46 -13.59 0.99
N THR A 136 -11.41 -13.86 1.76
CA THR A 136 -11.37 -14.93 2.77
C THR A 136 -10.56 -14.54 4.00
N ALA A 137 -10.91 -15.14 5.15
CA ALA A 137 -10.10 -15.12 6.36
C ALA A 137 -9.14 -16.32 6.44
N ASP A 138 -9.32 -17.31 5.57
CA ASP A 138 -8.55 -18.55 5.58
C ASP A 138 -7.21 -18.39 4.85
N LEU A 139 -6.14 -18.34 5.64
CA LEU A 139 -4.75 -18.18 5.21
C LEU A 139 -3.84 -19.30 5.75
N HIS A 140 -4.42 -20.43 6.18
CA HIS A 140 -3.71 -21.46 6.96
C HIS A 140 -2.54 -22.14 6.23
N ASP A 141 -2.55 -22.11 4.90
CA ASP A 141 -1.57 -22.74 4.02
C ASP A 141 -0.52 -21.79 3.47
N LEU A 142 -0.60 -20.51 3.86
CA LEU A 142 0.36 -19.51 3.39
C LEU A 142 1.59 -19.44 4.30
N PRO A 143 2.80 -19.54 3.74
CA PRO A 143 4.03 -19.39 4.50
C PRO A 143 4.37 -17.90 4.71
N ARG A 144 5.18 -17.62 5.72
CA ARG A 144 5.84 -16.33 5.89
C ARG A 144 6.83 -16.08 4.75
N GLY A 145 7.03 -14.82 4.38
CA GLY A 145 7.97 -14.43 3.32
C GLY A 145 9.42 -14.79 3.64
N GLN A 146 9.80 -14.72 4.92
CA GLN A 146 11.15 -15.05 5.37
C GLN A 146 11.44 -16.57 5.34
N ASP A 147 10.41 -17.38 5.52
CA ASP A 147 10.54 -18.85 5.63
C ASP A 147 10.53 -19.53 4.26
N ASP A 148 9.94 -18.89 3.25
CA ASP A 148 9.75 -19.48 1.92
C ASP A 148 9.91 -18.43 0.81
N ARG A 149 10.92 -18.60 -0.02
CA ARG A 149 11.18 -17.72 -1.18
C ARG A 149 10.04 -17.69 -2.21
N GLY A 150 9.17 -18.71 -2.22
CA GLY A 150 7.97 -18.81 -3.06
C GLY A 150 6.69 -18.34 -2.37
N ALA A 151 6.79 -17.69 -1.20
CA ALA A 151 5.62 -17.30 -0.41
C ALA A 151 4.68 -16.36 -1.19
N CYS A 152 5.23 -15.37 -1.91
CA CYS A 152 4.43 -14.46 -2.72
C CYS A 152 3.73 -15.17 -3.88
N GLU A 153 4.41 -16.09 -4.56
CA GLU A 153 3.78 -16.87 -5.64
C GLU A 153 2.66 -17.77 -5.10
N LYS A 154 2.81 -18.30 -3.89
CA LYS A 154 1.75 -19.08 -3.24
C LYS A 154 0.55 -18.20 -2.87
N CYS A 155 0.82 -17.01 -2.35
CA CYS A 155 -0.21 -16.02 -2.03
C CYS A 155 -0.97 -15.57 -3.29
N ASP A 156 -0.26 -15.24 -4.36
CA ASP A 156 -0.84 -14.86 -5.66
C ASP A 156 -1.70 -15.99 -6.24
N ARG A 157 -1.21 -17.22 -6.20
CA ARG A 157 -1.97 -18.40 -6.64
C ARG A 157 -3.25 -18.57 -5.83
N ARG A 158 -3.18 -18.45 -4.49
CA ARG A 158 -4.35 -18.54 -3.62
C ARG A 158 -5.37 -17.44 -3.92
N LEU A 159 -4.91 -16.23 -4.19
CA LEU A 159 -5.77 -15.13 -4.62
C LEU A 159 -6.50 -15.46 -5.93
N HIS A 160 -5.78 -16.00 -6.93
CA HIS A 160 -6.37 -16.41 -8.20
C HIS A 160 -7.43 -17.51 -8.02
N GLU A 161 -7.12 -18.57 -7.28
CA GLU A 161 -8.03 -19.68 -7.00
C GLU A 161 -9.30 -19.20 -6.28
N THR A 162 -9.14 -18.31 -5.27
CA THR A 162 -10.26 -17.74 -4.53
C THR A 162 -11.14 -16.86 -5.42
N LEU A 163 -10.55 -16.09 -6.32
CA LEU A 163 -11.29 -15.26 -7.28
C LEU A 163 -12.05 -16.08 -8.31
N GLN A 164 -11.50 -17.21 -8.72
CA GLN A 164 -12.15 -18.11 -9.67
C GLN A 164 -13.34 -18.84 -9.03
N GLY A 165 -13.36 -19.01 -7.69
CA GLY A 165 -14.46 -19.65 -6.98
C GLY A 165 -14.76 -21.07 -7.46
N GLY A 166 -13.71 -21.78 -7.95
CA GLY A 166 -13.85 -23.10 -8.57
C GLY A 166 -14.27 -23.08 -10.05
N ASP A 167 -14.53 -21.92 -10.66
CA ASP A 167 -14.75 -21.78 -12.11
C ASP A 167 -13.45 -21.41 -12.84
N PRO A 168 -12.80 -22.34 -13.56
CA PRO A 168 -11.56 -22.06 -14.30
C PRO A 168 -11.74 -21.06 -15.45
N ARG A 169 -12.98 -20.71 -15.84
CA ARG A 169 -13.28 -19.70 -16.84
C ARG A 169 -13.39 -18.30 -16.25
N ALA A 170 -13.52 -18.18 -14.93
CA ALA A 170 -13.50 -16.89 -14.26
C ALA A 170 -12.12 -16.25 -14.48
N ARG A 171 -12.11 -14.95 -14.86
CA ARG A 171 -10.84 -14.24 -15.01
C ARG A 171 -10.15 -14.11 -13.66
N GLY A 172 -8.96 -14.69 -13.55
CA GLY A 172 -8.11 -14.57 -12.40
C GLY A 172 -7.65 -13.12 -12.16
N TYR A 173 -6.97 -12.93 -11.06
CA TYR A 173 -6.30 -11.67 -10.74
C TYR A 173 -5.22 -11.36 -11.79
N ASN A 174 -5.14 -10.10 -12.18
CA ASN A 174 -4.06 -9.58 -13.01
C ASN A 174 -3.53 -8.31 -12.33
N LYS A 175 -2.27 -8.33 -11.90
CA LYS A 175 -1.59 -7.18 -11.26
C LYS A 175 -1.71 -5.89 -12.08
N SER A 176 -1.76 -6.01 -13.41
CA SER A 176 -1.93 -4.86 -14.31
C SER A 176 -3.38 -4.39 -14.45
N LYS A 177 -4.35 -5.22 -14.06
CA LYS A 177 -5.79 -4.91 -14.08
C LYS A 177 -6.42 -5.54 -12.84
N PRO A 178 -6.15 -5.04 -11.64
CA PRO A 178 -6.86 -5.50 -10.46
C PRO A 178 -8.35 -5.31 -10.77
N GLY A 179 -9.13 -6.39 -10.61
CA GLY A 179 -10.59 -6.32 -10.80
C GLY A 179 -11.19 -5.42 -9.72
N ALA A 180 -11.10 -4.12 -9.94
CA ALA A 180 -11.23 -3.07 -8.93
C ALA A 180 -12.51 -3.21 -8.10
N GLU A 181 -13.63 -3.53 -8.73
CA GLU A 181 -14.94 -3.61 -8.06
C GLU A 181 -15.00 -4.69 -6.96
N ARG A 182 -14.25 -5.78 -7.09
CA ARG A 182 -14.25 -6.87 -6.09
C ARG A 182 -13.51 -6.50 -4.80
N PHE A 183 -12.62 -5.50 -4.85
CA PHE A 183 -11.81 -5.05 -3.74
C PHE A 183 -12.19 -3.64 -3.25
N THR A 184 -13.13 -2.96 -3.91
CA THR A 184 -13.49 -1.57 -3.64
C THR A 184 -14.94 -1.38 -3.19
N ALA A 185 -15.68 -2.45 -2.93
CA ALA A 185 -16.94 -2.32 -2.20
C ALA A 185 -16.63 -1.99 -0.72
N ALA A 186 -17.31 -0.99 -0.15
CA ALA A 186 -17.02 -0.49 1.19
C ALA A 186 -17.03 -1.61 2.24
N GLU A 187 -18.03 -2.50 2.17
CA GLU A 187 -18.17 -3.64 3.08
C GLU A 187 -17.01 -4.64 2.96
N ARG A 188 -16.44 -4.78 1.76
CA ARG A 188 -15.28 -5.65 1.52
C ARG A 188 -14.00 -5.05 2.09
N VAL A 189 -13.84 -3.73 1.97
CA VAL A 189 -12.69 -3.00 2.54
C VAL A 189 -12.77 -3.06 4.07
N ASP A 190 -13.95 -2.81 4.65
CA ASP A 190 -14.15 -2.88 6.10
C ASP A 190 -13.87 -4.30 6.63
N LEU A 191 -14.34 -5.34 5.92
CA LEU A 191 -14.07 -6.74 6.26
C LEU A 191 -12.59 -7.11 6.15
N ALA A 192 -11.88 -6.59 5.14
CA ALA A 192 -10.43 -6.79 5.01
C ALA A 192 -9.66 -6.12 6.16
N CYS A 193 -10.07 -4.92 6.58
CA CYS A 193 -9.50 -4.25 7.75
C CYS A 193 -9.72 -5.05 9.04
N GLU A 194 -10.93 -5.59 9.25
CA GLU A 194 -11.26 -6.44 10.40
C GLU A 194 -10.37 -7.68 10.45
N ARG A 195 -10.30 -8.44 9.37
CA ARG A 195 -9.49 -9.65 9.24
C ARG A 195 -7.98 -9.38 9.41
N ALA A 196 -7.49 -8.24 8.86
CA ALA A 196 -6.09 -7.85 9.02
C ALA A 196 -5.78 -7.51 10.49
N ARG A 197 -6.69 -6.84 11.19
CA ARG A 197 -6.55 -6.49 12.60
C ARG A 197 -6.56 -7.72 13.51
N GLU A 198 -7.42 -8.70 13.22
CA GLU A 198 -7.44 -9.99 13.92
C GLU A 198 -6.12 -10.76 13.75
N ARG A 199 -5.50 -10.68 12.59
CA ARG A 199 -4.21 -11.33 12.27
C ARG A 199 -3.01 -10.61 12.87
N CYS A 200 -3.09 -9.31 13.02
CA CYS A 200 -2.02 -8.46 13.56
C CYS A 200 -2.55 -7.63 14.73
N PRO A 201 -2.91 -8.25 15.88
CA PRO A 201 -3.48 -7.55 17.02
C PRO A 201 -2.51 -6.52 17.62
N ASP A 202 -1.21 -6.79 17.51
CA ASP A 202 -0.13 -5.96 18.05
C ASP A 202 0.45 -4.96 17.02
N ALA A 203 -0.26 -4.73 15.91
CA ALA A 203 0.19 -3.86 14.83
C ALA A 203 0.61 -2.45 15.26
N ASN A 204 0.18 -1.97 16.42
CA ASN A 204 0.60 -0.66 16.95
C ASN A 204 1.96 -0.72 17.66
N SER A 205 2.38 -1.87 18.15
CA SER A 205 3.66 -2.10 18.83
C SER A 205 4.68 -2.78 17.92
N GLU A 206 4.22 -3.55 16.94
CA GLU A 206 5.08 -4.19 15.95
C GLU A 206 5.24 -3.27 14.73
N PRO A 207 6.47 -2.96 14.31
CA PRO A 207 6.70 -2.08 13.17
C PRO A 207 6.33 -2.74 11.83
N TRP A 208 6.33 -4.07 11.76
CA TRP A 208 5.98 -4.88 10.58
C TRP A 208 5.41 -6.24 11.01
N PRO A 209 4.56 -6.94 10.18
CA PRO A 209 3.98 -8.23 10.54
C PRO A 209 5.03 -9.34 10.63
N THR A 210 5.25 -9.89 11.82
CA THR A 210 6.19 -11.01 12.06
C THR A 210 5.61 -12.37 11.68
N ALA A 211 4.28 -12.48 11.52
CA ALA A 211 3.55 -13.64 11.04
C ALA A 211 2.85 -13.31 9.71
N VAL A 212 2.20 -14.31 9.09
CA VAL A 212 1.35 -14.10 7.90
C VAL A 212 0.23 -13.12 8.25
N GLY A 213 0.34 -11.90 7.71
CA GLY A 213 -0.55 -10.80 8.05
C GLY A 213 -0.17 -9.52 7.31
N THR A 214 -0.92 -8.43 7.54
CA THR A 214 -0.66 -7.14 6.89
C THR A 214 -1.05 -5.96 7.77
N HIS A 215 -0.25 -4.91 7.72
CA HIS A 215 -0.54 -3.61 8.35
C HIS A 215 -1.27 -2.64 7.41
N MET A 216 -1.72 -3.07 6.23
CA MET A 216 -2.48 -2.23 5.30
C MET A 216 -3.73 -1.61 5.92
N HIS A 217 -4.40 -2.31 6.85
CA HIS A 217 -5.55 -1.77 7.57
C HIS A 217 -5.24 -0.44 8.26
N ARG A 218 -4.04 -0.27 8.82
CA ARG A 218 -3.61 0.98 9.48
C ARG A 218 -3.59 2.16 8.52
N LEU A 219 -3.09 1.95 7.29
CA LEU A 219 -3.12 2.96 6.24
C LEU A 219 -4.56 3.26 5.81
N ILE A 220 -5.35 2.22 5.49
CA ILE A 220 -6.71 2.37 4.98
C ILE A 220 -7.63 3.10 5.98
N GLU A 221 -7.50 2.82 7.27
CA GLU A 221 -8.27 3.48 8.33
C GLU A 221 -7.89 4.96 8.53
N ARG A 222 -6.68 5.34 8.12
CA ARG A 222 -6.23 6.74 8.14
C ARG A 222 -6.68 7.53 6.92
N LEU A 223 -7.02 6.85 5.82
CA LEU A 223 -7.42 7.52 4.59
C LEU A 223 -8.78 8.24 4.79
N PRO A 224 -8.82 9.53 4.50
CA PRO A 224 -10.04 10.31 4.69
C PRO A 224 -11.12 9.86 3.70
N ARG A 225 -12.28 9.53 4.21
CA ARG A 225 -13.46 9.29 3.38
C ARG A 225 -14.04 10.63 2.89
N PRO A 226 -14.55 10.71 1.65
CA PRO A 226 -15.19 11.92 1.14
C PRO A 226 -16.34 12.34 2.08
N ARG A 227 -16.47 13.64 2.32
CA ARG A 227 -17.66 14.15 3.00
C ARG A 227 -18.88 13.83 2.11
N ARG A 228 -19.82 13.06 2.62
CA ARG A 228 -21.11 12.92 1.93
C ARG A 228 -21.72 14.31 1.83
N SER A 229 -21.92 14.78 0.59
CA SER A 229 -22.75 15.96 0.36
C SER A 229 -24.13 15.68 0.96
N ALA A 230 -24.51 16.50 1.91
CA ALA A 230 -25.84 16.45 2.52
C ALA A 230 -26.90 16.86 1.49
#